data_0bc12d113aeaf1e97b34ee0b84261173
#
_entry.id   0bc12d113aeaf1e97b34ee0b84261173
#
_cell.length_a   1.000
_cell.length_b   1.000
_cell.length_c   1.000
_cell.angle_alpha   90.00
_cell.angle_beta   90.00
_cell.angle_gamma   90.00
#
_symmetry.space_group_name_H-M   'P 1'
#
loop_
_entity.id
_entity.type
_entity.pdbx_description
1 polymer ?
#
loop_
_entity_poly.entity_id
_entity_poly.type
_entity_poly.pdbx_seq_one_letter_code
_entity_poly.pdbx_strand_id
1 'polypeptide(L)'
;MISNTLVCEYLSDDMSGVKMIERDLPKLKTDEVLIKVKASSVNFPDYLMTQGKYQHKPDLPFGLGMEGSGIIEQVGEAVEDFRPNDEVTFGAVGQGAFTDYIIVNQKAAQTKPENLSFEKAAAFQTAYL
;
A
#
# COMPACT_ATOMS: atom_id res chain seq x y z
N MET A 1 -8.17 -8.41 12.21
CA MET A 1 -7.27 -7.25 12.42
C MET A 1 -7.85 -6.03 11.73
N ILE A 2 -7.94 -4.92 12.44
CA ILE A 2 -8.50 -3.67 11.93
C ILE A 2 -7.36 -2.75 11.50
N SER A 3 -7.48 -2.13 10.33
CA SER A 3 -6.52 -1.17 9.80
C SER A 3 -7.22 0.13 9.44
N ASN A 4 -6.64 1.26 9.85
CA ASN A 4 -7.10 2.57 9.44
C ASN A 4 -6.54 2.84 8.05
N THR A 5 -7.41 3.13 7.08
CA THR A 5 -7.03 3.26 5.67
C THR A 5 -7.66 4.51 5.08
N LEU A 6 -6.87 5.26 4.32
CA LEU A 6 -7.38 6.40 3.56
C LEU A 6 -7.96 5.90 2.24
N VAL A 7 -9.24 6.20 2.00
CA VAL A 7 -9.95 5.73 0.79
C VAL A 7 -10.58 6.89 0.05
N CYS A 8 -10.87 6.67 -1.23
CA CYS A 8 -11.66 7.57 -2.05
C CYS A 8 -13.03 6.91 -2.25
N GLU A 9 -14.08 7.54 -1.72
CA GLU A 9 -15.44 7.02 -1.80
C GLU A 9 -16.18 7.48 -3.05
N TYR A 10 -15.84 8.68 -3.55
CA TYR A 10 -16.38 9.21 -4.81
C TYR A 10 -15.38 10.19 -5.42
N LEU A 11 -15.46 10.34 -6.74
CA LEU A 11 -14.56 11.25 -7.48
C LEU A 11 -14.99 12.69 -7.29
N SER A 12 -14.02 13.60 -7.15
CA SER A 12 -14.28 15.03 -7.01
C SER A 12 -13.02 15.82 -7.37
N ASP A 13 -13.18 17.10 -7.68
CA ASP A 13 -12.04 17.97 -7.99
C ASP A 13 -11.36 18.52 -6.73
N ASP A 14 -12.00 18.44 -5.58
CA ASP A 14 -11.55 19.05 -4.33
C ASP A 14 -11.21 18.04 -3.24
N MET A 15 -11.08 16.77 -3.58
CA MET A 15 -10.79 15.68 -2.65
C MET A 15 -11.87 15.44 -1.58
N SER A 16 -13.10 15.95 -1.80
CA SER A 16 -14.17 15.79 -0.81
C SER A 16 -14.59 14.33 -0.61
N GLY A 17 -14.28 13.44 -1.55
CA GLY A 17 -14.55 12.01 -1.43
C GLY A 17 -13.49 11.22 -0.66
N VAL A 18 -12.39 11.86 -0.23
CA VAL A 18 -11.30 11.19 0.47
C VAL A 18 -11.62 11.14 1.97
N LYS A 19 -11.46 9.96 2.58
CA LYS A 19 -11.89 9.73 3.95
C LYS A 19 -11.06 8.63 4.60
N MET A 20 -10.78 8.77 5.89
CA MET A 20 -10.18 7.72 6.69
C MET A 20 -11.26 6.77 7.19
N ILE A 21 -11.08 5.47 6.95
CA ILE A 21 -12.01 4.45 7.46
C ILE A 21 -11.27 3.36 8.22
N GLU A 22 -11.98 2.69 9.11
CA GLU A 22 -11.52 1.43 9.70
C GLU A 22 -11.94 0.29 8.78
N ARG A 23 -11.01 -0.61 8.50
CA ARG A 23 -11.24 -1.72 7.60
C ARG A 23 -10.77 -3.01 8.25
N ASP A 24 -11.64 -4.03 8.26
CA ASP A 24 -11.26 -5.35 8.72
C ASP A 24 -10.50 -6.05 7.60
N LEU A 25 -9.27 -6.47 7.88
CA LEU A 25 -8.46 -7.15 6.89
C LEU A 25 -8.93 -8.60 6.74
N PRO A 26 -9.05 -9.10 5.50
CA PRO A 26 -9.42 -10.49 5.26
C PRO A 26 -8.31 -11.44 5.71
N LYS A 27 -8.63 -12.73 5.74
CA LYS A 27 -7.65 -13.75 6.02
C LYS A 27 -6.60 -13.80 4.90
N LEU A 28 -5.34 -13.97 5.31
CA LEU A 28 -4.22 -14.04 4.38
C LEU A 28 -4.34 -15.25 3.46
N LYS A 29 -4.19 -15.02 2.15
CA LYS A 29 -4.12 -16.11 1.16
C LYS A 29 -2.71 -16.70 1.16
N THR A 30 -2.55 -17.88 0.55
CA THR A 30 -1.30 -18.64 0.61
C THR A 30 -0.10 -17.91 0.01
N ASP A 31 -0.31 -17.04 -0.97
CA ASP A 31 0.73 -16.29 -1.68
C ASP A 31 0.82 -14.81 -1.28
N GLU A 32 0.17 -14.46 -0.18
CA GLU A 32 0.11 -13.08 0.29
C GLU A 32 0.98 -12.84 1.52
N VAL A 33 1.35 -11.58 1.73
CA VAL A 33 2.06 -11.13 2.92
C VAL A 33 1.28 -9.99 3.58
N LEU A 34 1.30 -9.97 4.91
CA LEU A 34 0.73 -8.89 5.71
C LEU A 34 1.87 -7.98 6.15
N ILE A 35 1.78 -6.71 5.82
CA ILE A 35 2.81 -5.72 6.10
C ILE A 35 2.29 -4.69 7.07
N LYS A 36 3.05 -4.44 8.15
CA LYS A 36 2.86 -3.26 9.00
C LYS A 36 3.54 -2.10 8.31
N VAL A 37 2.75 -1.15 7.81
CA VAL A 37 3.25 -0.02 7.02
C VAL A 37 3.97 0.96 7.94
N LYS A 38 5.19 1.33 7.58
CA LYS A 38 6.00 2.30 8.30
C LYS A 38 6.05 3.64 7.61
N ALA A 39 6.01 3.66 6.28
CA ALA A 39 6.02 4.89 5.50
C ALA A 39 5.37 4.64 4.14
N SER A 40 4.74 5.67 3.60
CA SER A 40 4.17 5.67 2.27
C SER A 40 4.45 7.00 1.61
N SER A 41 4.71 7.00 0.30
CA SER A 41 4.97 8.24 -0.41
C SER A 41 3.70 8.75 -1.08
N VAL A 42 3.53 10.08 -1.08
CA VAL A 42 2.44 10.74 -1.78
C VAL A 42 2.94 11.11 -3.17
N ASN A 43 2.23 10.66 -4.19
CA ASN A 43 2.60 10.92 -5.58
C ASN A 43 1.47 11.64 -6.31
N PHE A 44 1.80 12.39 -7.37
CA PHE A 44 0.80 13.12 -8.14
C PHE A 44 -0.32 12.22 -8.67
N PRO A 45 -0.06 11.00 -9.16
CA PRO A 45 -1.13 10.08 -9.54
C PRO A 45 -2.18 9.81 -8.45
N ASP A 46 -1.80 9.84 -7.17
CA ASP A 46 -2.77 9.66 -6.08
C ASP A 46 -3.86 10.74 -6.15
N TYR A 47 -3.44 11.98 -6.37
CA TYR A 47 -4.36 13.11 -6.52
C TYR A 47 -5.22 12.97 -7.78
N LEU A 48 -4.60 12.61 -8.91
CA LEU A 48 -5.34 12.42 -10.17
C LEU A 48 -6.38 11.31 -10.06
N MET A 49 -6.10 10.26 -9.30
CA MET A 49 -7.05 9.17 -9.09
C MET A 49 -8.30 9.64 -8.38
N THR A 50 -8.20 10.58 -7.43
CA THR A 50 -9.37 11.13 -6.73
C THR A 50 -10.26 11.95 -7.64
N GLN A 51 -9.73 12.44 -8.77
CA GLN A 51 -10.45 13.21 -9.77
C GLN A 51 -10.95 12.35 -10.95
N GLY A 52 -10.55 11.08 -11.01
CA GLY A 52 -10.86 10.22 -12.15
C GLY A 52 -10.05 10.55 -13.40
N LYS A 53 -8.90 11.23 -13.25
CA LYS A 53 -8.06 11.71 -14.36
C LYS A 53 -6.82 10.89 -14.62
N TYR A 54 -6.60 9.84 -13.82
CA TYR A 54 -5.46 8.95 -14.01
C TYR A 54 -5.83 7.77 -14.92
N GLN A 55 -4.83 7.17 -15.59
CA GLN A 55 -5.05 6.03 -16.49
C GLN A 55 -5.68 4.83 -15.78
N HIS A 56 -5.17 4.53 -14.57
CA HIS A 56 -5.72 3.47 -13.75
C HIS A 56 -6.90 4.03 -12.95
N LYS A 57 -8.07 3.45 -13.16
CA LYS A 57 -9.33 3.89 -12.52
C LYS A 57 -9.91 2.73 -11.73
N PRO A 58 -9.46 2.53 -10.47
CA PRO A 58 -10.02 1.45 -9.65
C PRO A 58 -11.50 1.68 -9.38
N ASP A 59 -12.20 0.60 -9.08
CA ASP A 59 -13.59 0.68 -8.65
C ASP A 59 -13.71 1.41 -7.31
N LEU A 60 -14.74 2.21 -7.17
CA LEU A 60 -15.03 2.93 -5.93
C LEU A 60 -15.75 2.02 -4.92
N PRO A 61 -15.47 2.12 -3.64
CA PRO A 61 -14.39 2.91 -3.04
C PRO A 61 -13.02 2.23 -3.24
N PHE A 62 -11.96 3.01 -3.40
CA PHE A 62 -10.62 2.43 -3.52
C PHE A 62 -9.66 3.05 -2.50
N GLY A 63 -8.64 2.26 -2.09
CA GLY A 63 -7.60 2.74 -1.20
C GLY A 63 -6.62 3.66 -1.91
N LEU A 64 -6.19 4.71 -1.21
CA LEU A 64 -5.20 5.67 -1.72
C LEU A 64 -3.80 5.28 -1.30
N GLY A 65 -2.82 5.69 -2.13
CA GLY A 65 -1.41 5.37 -1.93
C GLY A 65 -0.98 4.21 -2.82
N MET A 66 0.11 4.42 -3.54
CA MET A 66 0.57 3.48 -4.58
C MET A 66 1.76 2.66 -4.15
N GLU A 67 2.49 3.10 -3.12
CA GLU A 67 3.71 2.43 -2.67
C GLU A 67 4.02 2.78 -1.24
N GLY A 68 4.81 1.93 -0.61
CA GLY A 68 5.24 2.16 0.76
C GLY A 68 6.37 1.23 1.16
N SER A 69 6.72 1.30 2.42
CA SER A 69 7.68 0.42 3.06
C SER A 69 7.19 0.01 4.44
N GLY A 70 7.64 -1.11 4.91
CA GLY A 70 7.21 -1.60 6.21
C GLY A 70 7.87 -2.90 6.61
N ILE A 71 7.27 -3.55 7.59
CA ILE A 71 7.79 -4.77 8.21
C ILE A 71 6.75 -5.88 8.00
N ILE A 72 7.20 -7.04 7.55
CA ILE A 72 6.32 -8.19 7.41
C ILE A 72 5.88 -8.68 8.78
N GLU A 73 4.56 -8.77 8.99
CA GLU A 73 3.95 -9.31 10.20
C GLU A 73 3.64 -10.80 10.06
N GLN A 74 3.20 -11.22 8.86
CA GLN A 74 2.71 -12.55 8.60
C GLN A 74 2.87 -12.89 7.13
N VAL A 75 3.14 -14.17 6.83
CA VAL A 75 3.27 -14.65 5.45
C VAL A 75 2.32 -15.81 5.22
N GLY A 76 1.82 -15.93 3.98
CA GLY A 76 1.03 -17.08 3.55
C GLY A 76 1.88 -18.35 3.44
N GLU A 77 1.23 -19.49 3.44
CA GLU A 77 1.92 -20.80 3.47
C GLU A 77 2.84 -21.05 2.28
N ALA A 78 2.54 -20.45 1.12
CA ALA A 78 3.34 -20.64 -0.10
C ALA A 78 4.44 -19.59 -0.26
N VAL A 79 4.59 -18.66 0.69
CA VAL A 79 5.62 -17.62 0.62
C VAL A 79 6.94 -18.18 1.13
N GLU A 80 7.97 -18.15 0.29
CA GLU A 80 9.29 -18.71 0.61
C GLU A 80 10.36 -17.62 0.80
N ASP A 81 10.22 -16.50 0.10
CA ASP A 81 11.27 -15.44 0.04
C ASP A 81 11.20 -14.44 1.17
N PHE A 82 10.14 -14.44 1.95
CA PHE A 82 9.92 -13.48 3.04
C PHE A 82 9.55 -14.19 4.32
N ARG A 83 9.87 -13.56 5.45
CA ARG A 83 9.55 -14.02 6.81
C ARG A 83 9.02 -12.86 7.65
N PRO A 84 8.31 -13.15 8.75
CA PRO A 84 8.00 -12.10 9.73
C PRO A 84 9.26 -11.35 10.16
N ASN A 85 9.14 -10.05 10.35
CA ASN A 85 10.19 -9.09 10.70
C ASN A 85 11.09 -8.66 9.55
N ASP A 86 10.94 -9.21 8.34
CA ASP A 86 11.67 -8.68 7.19
C ASP A 86 11.21 -7.27 6.85
N GLU A 87 12.16 -6.41 6.49
CA GLU A 87 11.89 -5.05 6.03
C GLU A 87 11.75 -5.05 4.52
N VAL A 88 10.64 -4.47 4.05
CA VAL A 88 10.28 -4.52 2.62
C VAL A 88 9.78 -3.18 2.10
N THR A 89 9.85 -3.03 0.77
CA THR A 89 9.07 -2.05 0.03
C THR A 89 7.95 -2.79 -0.71
N PHE A 90 6.88 -2.08 -1.06
CA PHE A 90 5.77 -2.72 -1.76
C PHE A 90 5.03 -1.73 -2.66
N GLY A 91 4.41 -2.28 -3.71
CA GLY A 91 3.47 -1.56 -4.55
C GLY A 91 2.03 -1.93 -4.16
N ALA A 92 1.12 -0.96 -4.28
CA ALA A 92 -0.25 -1.14 -3.82
C ALA A 92 -1.26 -0.29 -4.59
N VAL A 93 -1.09 -0.16 -5.90
CA VAL A 93 -1.99 0.67 -6.72
C VAL A 93 -3.43 0.18 -6.59
N GLY A 94 -4.33 1.08 -6.18
CA GLY A 94 -5.74 0.78 -5.97
C GLY A 94 -6.06 0.06 -4.67
N GLN A 95 -5.06 -0.43 -3.93
CA GLN A 95 -5.26 -1.13 -2.67
C GLN A 95 -5.14 -0.22 -1.46
N GLY A 96 -4.33 0.84 -1.57
CA GLY A 96 -4.20 1.84 -0.52
C GLY A 96 -3.01 1.65 0.41
N ALA A 97 -1.88 2.27 0.06
CA ALA A 97 -0.68 2.27 0.89
C ALA A 97 -0.79 3.23 2.09
N PHE A 98 -1.76 4.15 2.08
CA PHE A 98 -2.00 5.05 3.22
C PHE A 98 -2.85 4.34 4.26
N THR A 99 -2.23 3.42 4.98
CA THR A 99 -2.91 2.50 5.89
C THR A 99 -1.93 2.02 6.97
N ASP A 100 -2.45 1.50 8.08
CA ASP A 100 -1.63 0.90 9.14
C ASP A 100 -1.05 -0.45 8.71
N TYR A 101 -1.88 -1.26 8.07
CA TYR A 101 -1.53 -2.62 7.63
C TYR A 101 -2.09 -2.85 6.25
N ILE A 102 -1.35 -3.60 5.43
CA ILE A 102 -1.78 -3.94 4.09
C ILE A 102 -1.46 -5.40 3.77
N ILE A 103 -2.34 -6.03 3.00
CA ILE A 103 -2.10 -7.36 2.45
C ILE A 103 -1.80 -7.18 0.97
N VAL A 104 -0.65 -7.67 0.53
CA VAL A 104 -0.27 -7.65 -0.88
C VAL A 104 0.20 -9.04 -1.30
N ASN A 105 0.13 -9.32 -2.61
CA ASN A 105 0.75 -10.52 -3.16
C ASN A 105 2.27 -10.43 -2.93
N GLN A 106 2.92 -11.55 -2.64
CA GLN A 106 4.37 -11.57 -2.41
C GLN A 106 5.17 -10.96 -3.57
N LYS A 107 4.64 -11.01 -4.80
CA LYS A 107 5.31 -10.44 -5.99
C LYS A 107 5.32 -8.92 -5.97
N ALA A 108 4.47 -8.30 -5.18
CA ALA A 108 4.43 -6.84 -5.04
C ALA A 108 5.37 -6.33 -3.96
N ALA A 109 6.04 -7.22 -3.23
CA ALA A 109 6.97 -6.86 -2.16
C ALA A 109 8.41 -7.13 -2.59
N GLN A 110 9.33 -6.29 -2.12
CA GLN A 110 10.76 -6.43 -2.37
C GLN A 110 11.51 -6.14 -1.08
N THR A 111 12.67 -6.76 -0.91
CA THR A 111 13.54 -6.49 0.25
C THR A 111 13.96 -5.03 0.24
N LYS A 112 13.75 -4.35 1.37
CA LYS A 112 14.20 -2.96 1.52
C LYS A 112 15.73 -2.93 1.58
N PRO A 113 16.40 -2.02 0.83
CA PRO A 113 17.85 -1.83 0.99
C PRO A 113 18.18 -1.43 2.43
N GLU A 114 19.19 -2.07 3.01
CA GLU A 114 19.55 -1.87 4.42
C GLU A 114 19.98 -0.44 4.73
N ASN A 115 20.58 0.23 3.76
CA ASN A 115 21.08 1.59 3.93
C ASN A 115 20.03 2.68 3.75
N LEU A 116 18.78 2.33 3.48
CA LEU A 116 17.69 3.28 3.33
C LEU A 116 16.77 3.22 4.53
N SER A 117 16.30 4.40 4.99
CA SER A 117 15.22 4.49 5.95
C SER A 117 13.90 4.03 5.30
N PHE A 118 12.88 3.75 6.10
CA PHE A 118 11.56 3.43 5.57
C PHE A 118 11.02 4.56 4.70
N GLU A 119 11.20 5.81 5.11
CA GLU A 119 10.73 6.98 4.37
C GLU A 119 11.39 7.08 2.99
N LYS A 120 12.71 6.92 2.93
CA LYS A 120 13.43 6.96 1.65
C LYS A 120 13.10 5.77 0.77
N ALA A 121 12.99 4.59 1.38
CA ALA A 121 12.65 3.38 0.65
C ALA A 121 11.23 3.45 0.06
N ALA A 122 10.28 4.04 0.80
CA ALA A 122 8.91 4.18 0.32
C ALA A 122 8.81 5.02 -0.95
N ALA A 123 9.67 6.03 -1.09
CA ALA A 123 9.65 6.93 -2.24
C ALA A 123 10.48 6.41 -3.42
N PHE A 124 11.29 5.37 -3.22
CA PHE A 124 12.31 4.97 -4.19
C PHE A 124 11.73 4.45 -5.50
N GLN A 125 10.72 3.62 -5.45
CA GLN A 125 10.20 2.96 -6.65
C GLN A 125 9.68 3.95 -7.68
N THR A 126 8.82 4.87 -7.27
CA THR A 126 8.21 5.83 -8.20
C THR A 126 9.19 6.91 -8.62
N ALA A 127 10.07 7.37 -7.72
CA ALA A 127 10.99 8.47 -8.00
C ALA A 127 12.20 8.05 -8.83
N TYR A 128 12.65 6.78 -8.74
CA TYR A 128 13.93 6.34 -9.32
C TYR A 128 13.80 5.14 -10.27
N LEU A 129 12.62 4.63 -10.49
CA LEU A 129 12.34 3.62 -11.48
C LEU A 129 11.42 4.16 -12.57
#